data_d64fe1b4e232119fbf1cb6faf345582b
#
_entry.id   d64fe1b4e232119fbf1cb6faf345582b
#
_cell.length_a   1.000
_cell.length_b   1.000
_cell.length_c   1.000
_cell.angle_alpha   90.00
_cell.angle_beta   90.00
_cell.angle_gamma   90.00
#
_symmetry.space_group_name_H-M   'P 1'
#
loop_
_entity.id
_entity.type
_entity.pdbx_description
1 polymer ?
#
loop_
_entity_poly.entity_id
_entity_poly.type
_entity_poly.pdbx_seq_one_letter_code
_entity_poly.pdbx_strand_id
1 'polypeptide(L)'
;MRAGAGRGSASGTAGVLDAGVVLARLNPARRGHRRAIALLDPGASRRTVLHISAVNLAEVLQHSRAYSRDTGVDLGALLESFAVSVHAPDAEVARRVAALAAWPELSLADRFAAATAEHLRARLYTTDGVLATAARRHGLACTLL
;
A
#
# COMPACT_ATOMS: atom_id res chain seq x y z
N MET A 1 -41.58 -19.92 6.19
CA MET A 1 -40.89 -19.87 4.93
C MET A 1 -40.08 -18.64 4.71
N ARG A 2 -38.79 -18.67 4.69
CA ARG A 2 -38.03 -17.59 4.50
C ARG A 2 -36.94 -17.87 3.68
N ALA A 3 -36.73 -17.39 2.51
CA ALA A 3 -35.57 -17.37 1.72
C ALA A 3 -34.55 -16.41 2.32
N GLY A 4 -33.55 -16.93 2.96
CA GLY A 4 -32.34 -16.20 3.29
C GLY A 4 -31.59 -15.92 2.00
N ALA A 5 -31.67 -14.70 1.49
CA ALA A 5 -30.77 -14.24 0.45
C ALA A 5 -29.36 -14.18 1.05
N GLY A 6 -28.58 -15.21 0.81
CA GLY A 6 -27.14 -15.18 1.02
C GLY A 6 -26.55 -14.10 0.14
N ARG A 7 -26.24 -12.94 0.72
CA ARG A 7 -25.34 -11.99 0.09
C ARG A 7 -23.98 -12.64 0.06
N GLY A 8 -23.66 -13.25 -1.08
CA GLY A 8 -22.29 -13.62 -1.39
C GLY A 8 -21.46 -12.33 -1.34
N SER A 9 -20.77 -12.13 -0.23
CA SER A 9 -19.71 -11.15 -0.14
C SER A 9 -18.68 -11.60 -1.17
N ALA A 10 -18.60 -10.89 -2.28
CA ALA A 10 -17.44 -10.94 -3.13
C ALA A 10 -16.27 -10.43 -2.27
N SER A 11 -15.55 -11.36 -1.63
CA SER A 11 -14.35 -11.03 -0.88
C SER A 11 -13.27 -10.61 -1.88
N GLY A 12 -13.31 -9.34 -2.27
CA GLY A 12 -12.21 -8.72 -2.98
C GLY A 12 -10.96 -8.86 -2.12
N THR A 13 -9.88 -9.32 -2.72
CA THR A 13 -8.59 -9.36 -2.03
C THR A 13 -8.16 -7.93 -1.70
N ALA A 14 -7.68 -7.71 -0.48
CA ALA A 14 -7.14 -6.40 -0.10
C ALA A 14 -5.64 -6.33 -0.40
N GLY A 15 -5.17 -5.15 -0.80
CA GLY A 15 -3.77 -4.83 -1.00
C GLY A 15 -3.36 -3.58 -0.23
N VAL A 16 -2.15 -3.56 0.28
CA VAL A 16 -1.56 -2.39 0.93
C VAL A 16 -0.33 -1.96 0.14
N LEU A 17 -0.26 -0.67 -0.16
CA LEU A 17 0.84 -0.06 -0.89
C LEU A 17 1.87 0.49 0.10
N ASP A 18 3.13 0.15 -0.11
CA ASP A 18 4.25 0.92 0.42
C ASP A 18 4.43 2.22 -0.36
N ALA A 19 4.99 3.26 0.27
CA ALA A 19 5.22 4.57 -0.37
C ALA A 19 5.99 4.46 -1.70
N GLY A 20 6.97 3.56 -1.77
CA GLY A 20 7.76 3.32 -2.96
C GLY A 20 6.95 2.99 -4.21
N VAL A 21 5.81 2.32 -4.06
CA VAL A 21 4.92 1.97 -5.18
C VAL A 21 4.31 3.22 -5.81
N VAL A 22 3.78 4.12 -4.98
CA VAL A 22 3.20 5.39 -5.45
C VAL A 22 4.29 6.27 -6.07
N LEU A 23 5.44 6.38 -5.41
CA LEU A 23 6.58 7.15 -5.93
C LEU A 23 7.11 6.58 -7.26
N ALA A 24 7.12 5.26 -7.42
CA ALA A 24 7.48 4.62 -8.68
C ALA A 24 6.46 4.93 -9.79
N ARG A 25 5.17 5.01 -9.46
CA ARG A 25 4.13 5.42 -10.42
C ARG A 25 4.37 6.83 -10.96
N LEU A 26 4.86 7.73 -10.12
CA LEU A 26 5.08 9.13 -10.46
C LEU A 26 6.40 9.39 -11.22
N ASN A 27 7.38 8.51 -11.09
CA ASN A 27 8.72 8.71 -11.63
C ASN A 27 9.17 7.56 -12.54
N PRO A 28 9.27 7.80 -13.88
CA PRO A 28 9.69 6.78 -14.84
C PRO A 28 11.08 6.19 -14.58
N ALA A 29 11.96 6.93 -13.92
CA ALA A 29 13.31 6.48 -13.60
C ALA A 29 13.37 5.50 -12.43
N ARG A 30 12.29 5.37 -11.65
CA ARG A 30 12.25 4.45 -10.52
C ARG A 30 12.02 3.02 -10.96
N ARG A 31 12.72 2.10 -10.29
CA ARG A 31 12.47 0.67 -10.41
C ARG A 31 10.99 0.39 -10.10
N GLY A 32 10.39 -0.54 -10.84
CA GLY A 32 8.98 -0.91 -10.67
C GLY A 32 7.96 0.03 -11.33
N HIS A 33 8.39 1.11 -11.98
CA HIS A 33 7.49 2.11 -12.59
C HIS A 33 6.39 1.47 -13.46
N ARG A 34 6.74 0.60 -14.41
CA ARG A 34 5.76 -0.04 -15.30
C ARG A 34 4.77 -0.92 -14.54
N ARG A 35 5.23 -1.64 -13.53
CA ARG A 35 4.39 -2.50 -12.70
C ARG A 35 3.47 -1.67 -11.79
N ALA A 36 3.98 -0.54 -11.27
CA ALA A 36 3.19 0.41 -10.50
C ALA A 36 2.09 1.04 -11.35
N ILE A 37 2.37 1.39 -12.62
CA ILE A 37 1.35 1.85 -13.57
C ILE A 37 0.27 0.79 -13.72
N ALA A 38 0.62 -0.45 -14.00
CA ALA A 38 -0.34 -1.54 -14.20
C ALA A 38 -1.19 -1.81 -12.95
N LEU A 39 -0.58 -1.76 -11.75
CA LEU A 39 -1.28 -1.95 -10.48
C LEU A 39 -2.27 -0.81 -10.18
N LEU A 40 -1.87 0.43 -10.47
CA LEU A 40 -2.64 1.64 -10.13
C LEU A 40 -3.47 2.17 -11.32
N ASP A 41 -3.55 1.42 -12.41
CA ASP A 41 -4.37 1.81 -13.56
C ASP A 41 -5.85 1.85 -13.17
N PRO A 42 -6.52 3.01 -13.23
CA PRO A 42 -7.93 3.12 -12.90
C PRO A 42 -8.84 2.38 -13.89
N GLY A 43 -8.35 2.14 -15.11
CA GLY A 43 -9.06 1.36 -16.14
C GLY A 43 -8.96 -0.16 -15.95
N ALA A 44 -8.08 -0.62 -15.05
CA ALA A 44 -7.94 -2.04 -14.78
C ALA A 44 -9.17 -2.58 -14.01
N SER A 45 -9.71 -3.71 -14.46
CA SER A 45 -10.75 -4.42 -13.73
C SER A 45 -10.17 -5.07 -12.48
N ARG A 46 -9.93 -4.27 -11.43
CA ARG A 46 -9.35 -4.75 -10.18
C ARG A 46 -10.41 -5.38 -9.28
N ARG A 47 -10.15 -6.60 -8.85
CA ARG A 47 -10.85 -7.21 -7.73
C ARG A 47 -10.20 -6.89 -6.37
N THR A 48 -9.04 -6.23 -6.40
CA THR A 48 -8.27 -5.88 -5.21
C THR A 48 -8.59 -4.45 -4.79
N VAL A 49 -9.02 -4.29 -3.55
CA VAL A 49 -9.16 -2.98 -2.90
C VAL A 49 -7.78 -2.56 -2.39
N LEU A 50 -7.31 -1.40 -2.83
CA LEU A 50 -6.00 -0.90 -2.46
C LEU A 50 -6.08 0.09 -1.31
N HIS A 51 -5.15 -0.04 -0.39
CA HIS A 51 -5.00 0.82 0.78
C HIS A 51 -3.56 1.36 0.87
N ILE A 52 -3.39 2.48 1.51
CA ILE A 52 -2.09 3.00 1.95
C ILE A 52 -2.21 3.46 3.40
N SER A 53 -1.23 3.15 4.24
CA SER A 53 -1.17 3.71 5.59
C SER A 53 -0.99 5.23 5.53
N ALA A 54 -1.64 5.97 6.43
CA ALA A 54 -1.43 7.41 6.55
C ALA A 54 0.05 7.78 6.77
N VAL A 55 0.83 6.92 7.41
CA VAL A 55 2.28 7.10 7.58
C VAL A 55 3.02 7.01 6.25
N ASN A 56 2.70 6.01 5.42
CA ASN A 56 3.29 5.88 4.08
C ASN A 56 2.80 6.97 3.13
N LEU A 57 1.56 7.43 3.29
CA LEU A 57 1.06 8.60 2.56
C LEU A 57 1.88 9.86 2.90
N ALA A 58 2.20 10.09 4.18
CA ALA A 58 3.05 11.21 4.57
C ALA A 58 4.43 11.16 3.91
N GLU A 59 5.02 9.97 3.79
CA GLU A 59 6.27 9.76 3.06
C GLU A 59 6.12 10.09 1.57
N VAL A 60 5.06 9.63 0.92
CA VAL A 60 4.76 9.99 -0.48
C VAL A 60 4.67 11.50 -0.64
N LEU A 61 3.88 12.18 0.21
CA LEU A 61 3.69 13.61 0.15
C LEU A 61 5.00 14.38 0.35
N GLN A 62 5.85 13.90 1.25
CA GLN A 62 7.17 14.49 1.50
C GLN A 62 8.08 14.38 0.29
N HIS A 63 8.19 13.19 -0.31
CA HIS A 63 9.11 12.92 -1.42
C HIS A 63 8.60 13.39 -2.79
N SER A 64 7.32 13.71 -2.90
CA SER A 64 6.70 14.17 -4.15
C SER A 64 6.42 15.67 -4.21
N ARG A 65 6.91 16.44 -3.26
CA ARG A 65 6.73 17.91 -3.24
C ARG A 65 7.21 18.60 -4.50
N ALA A 66 8.38 18.20 -5.00
CA ALA A 66 8.92 18.75 -6.26
C ALA A 66 8.01 18.39 -7.43
N TYR A 67 7.58 17.14 -7.53
CA TYR A 67 6.66 16.67 -8.57
C TYR A 67 5.36 17.48 -8.58
N SER A 68 4.71 17.64 -7.42
CA SER A 68 3.46 18.42 -7.31
C SER A 68 3.64 19.87 -7.71
N ARG A 69 4.75 20.50 -7.28
CA ARG A 69 5.07 21.88 -7.64
C ARG A 69 5.33 22.04 -9.14
N ASP A 70 6.07 21.12 -9.74
CA ASP A 70 6.50 21.22 -11.12
C ASP A 70 5.39 20.83 -12.12
N THR A 71 4.47 19.95 -11.72
CA THR A 71 3.37 19.47 -12.57
C THR A 71 2.02 20.08 -12.24
N GLY A 72 1.87 20.73 -11.07
CA GLY A 72 0.57 21.20 -10.57
C GLY A 72 -0.40 20.09 -10.16
N VAL A 73 0.05 18.86 -10.07
CA VAL A 73 -0.79 17.69 -9.71
C VAL A 73 -1.08 17.68 -8.23
N ASP A 74 -2.35 17.61 -7.86
CA ASP A 74 -2.81 17.31 -6.52
C ASP A 74 -2.72 15.80 -6.27
N LEU A 75 -1.83 15.40 -5.36
CA LEU A 75 -1.60 14.00 -5.05
C LEU A 75 -2.78 13.34 -4.33
N GLY A 76 -3.54 14.09 -3.55
CA GLY A 76 -4.76 13.58 -2.93
C GLY A 76 -5.78 13.16 -3.99
N ALA A 77 -6.09 14.07 -4.91
CA ALA A 77 -6.97 13.80 -6.04
C ALA A 77 -6.44 12.66 -6.93
N LEU A 78 -5.12 12.56 -7.11
CA LEU A 78 -4.51 11.49 -7.88
C LEU A 78 -4.71 10.12 -7.20
N LEU A 79 -4.51 10.02 -5.89
CA LEU A 79 -4.73 8.78 -5.14
C LEU A 79 -6.21 8.37 -5.14
N GLU A 80 -7.11 9.32 -5.05
CA GLU A 80 -8.55 9.08 -5.23
C GLU A 80 -8.85 8.51 -6.62
N SER A 81 -8.23 9.07 -7.66
CA SER A 81 -8.39 8.56 -9.03
C SER A 81 -7.89 7.12 -9.21
N PHE A 82 -6.93 6.69 -8.40
CA PHE A 82 -6.46 5.30 -8.35
C PHE A 82 -7.33 4.40 -7.48
N ALA A 83 -8.37 4.94 -6.85
CA ALA A 83 -9.20 4.24 -5.87
C ALA A 83 -8.39 3.60 -4.73
N VAL A 84 -7.39 4.33 -4.22
CA VAL A 84 -6.59 3.95 -3.06
C VAL A 84 -7.18 4.60 -1.82
N SER A 85 -7.54 3.78 -0.83
CA SER A 85 -8.07 4.23 0.45
C SER A 85 -6.94 4.47 1.45
N VAL A 86 -6.99 5.58 2.18
CA VAL A 86 -6.05 5.85 3.26
C VAL A 86 -6.51 5.15 4.53
N HIS A 87 -5.63 4.34 5.12
CA HIS A 87 -5.86 3.66 6.39
C HIS A 87 -5.20 4.43 7.53
N ALA A 88 -6.00 4.91 8.47
CA ALA A 88 -5.49 5.53 9.69
C ALA A 88 -5.07 4.43 10.68
N PRO A 89 -3.80 4.37 11.11
CA PRO A 89 -3.35 3.36 12.05
C PRO A 89 -3.95 3.60 13.44
N ASP A 90 -4.43 2.53 14.03
CA ASP A 90 -4.95 2.48 15.39
C ASP A 90 -3.96 1.82 16.37
N ALA A 91 -4.39 1.62 17.60
CA ALA A 91 -3.57 0.98 18.63
C ALA A 91 -3.20 -0.47 18.28
N GLU A 92 -4.03 -1.18 17.52
CA GLU A 92 -3.73 -2.55 17.10
C GLU A 92 -2.61 -2.55 16.06
N VAL A 93 -2.68 -1.67 15.06
CA VAL A 93 -1.58 -1.48 14.09
C VAL A 93 -0.30 -1.07 14.81
N ALA A 94 -0.38 -0.17 15.79
CA ALA A 94 0.80 0.26 16.56
C ALA A 94 1.47 -0.91 17.30
N ARG A 95 0.70 -1.82 17.91
CA ARG A 95 1.25 -3.04 18.55
C ARG A 95 1.94 -3.95 17.53
N ARG A 96 1.38 -4.11 16.34
CA ARG A 96 2.00 -4.89 15.25
C ARG A 96 3.30 -4.25 14.77
N VAL A 97 3.34 -2.93 14.64
CA VAL A 97 4.58 -2.19 14.32
C VAL A 97 5.65 -2.44 15.38
N ALA A 98 5.31 -2.40 16.66
CA ALA A 98 6.23 -2.68 17.74
C ALA A 98 6.78 -4.12 17.70
N ALA A 99 5.96 -5.09 17.33
CA ALA A 99 6.39 -6.48 17.15
C ALA A 99 7.40 -6.66 16.00
N LEU A 100 7.35 -5.80 14.98
CA LEU A 100 8.31 -5.78 13.88
C LEU A 100 9.63 -5.06 14.22
N ALA A 101 9.78 -4.49 15.41
CA ALA A 101 10.98 -3.79 15.84
C ALA A 101 12.22 -4.71 15.93
N ALA A 102 12.04 -6.04 15.97
CA ALA A 102 13.12 -7.01 15.86
C ALA A 102 13.79 -7.05 14.49
N TRP A 103 13.26 -6.34 13.51
CA TRP A 103 13.79 -6.24 12.15
C TRP A 103 14.44 -4.86 11.96
N PRO A 104 15.71 -4.70 12.36
CA PRO A 104 16.38 -3.39 12.41
C PRO A 104 16.59 -2.75 11.03
N GLU A 105 16.61 -3.54 9.96
CA GLU A 105 16.75 -3.08 8.58
C GLU A 105 15.50 -2.39 8.04
N LEU A 106 14.34 -2.50 8.72
CA LEU A 106 13.11 -1.85 8.33
C LEU A 106 13.00 -0.46 8.96
N SER A 107 12.70 0.54 8.15
CA SER A 107 12.30 1.86 8.63
C SER A 107 10.98 1.78 9.41
N LEU A 108 10.64 2.85 10.14
CA LEU A 108 9.35 2.93 10.81
C LEU A 108 8.20 2.89 9.79
N ALA A 109 8.33 3.58 8.65
CA ALA A 109 7.33 3.59 7.59
C ALA A 109 7.14 2.19 6.97
N ASP A 110 8.23 1.44 6.75
CA ASP A 110 8.16 0.04 6.27
C ASP A 110 7.35 -0.85 7.22
N ARG A 111 7.60 -0.68 8.53
CA ARG A 111 6.86 -1.43 9.56
C ARG A 111 5.38 -1.06 9.58
N PHE A 112 5.02 0.18 9.34
CA PHE A 112 3.61 0.59 9.20
C PHE A 112 2.96 -0.02 7.97
N ALA A 113 3.65 -0.08 6.82
CA ALA A 113 3.13 -0.74 5.63
C ALA A 113 2.87 -2.24 5.89
N ALA A 114 3.84 -2.94 6.46
CA ALA A 114 3.72 -4.36 6.78
C ALA A 114 2.65 -4.63 7.84
N ALA A 115 2.62 -3.86 8.92
CA ALA A 115 1.63 -4.00 9.99
C ALA A 115 0.20 -3.71 9.52
N THR A 116 0.03 -2.72 8.65
CA THR A 116 -1.27 -2.42 8.04
C THR A 116 -1.72 -3.57 7.14
N ALA A 117 -0.82 -4.14 6.34
CA ALA A 117 -1.13 -5.29 5.50
C ALA A 117 -1.54 -6.51 6.34
N GLU A 118 -0.83 -6.78 7.42
CA GLU A 118 -1.17 -7.85 8.36
C GLU A 118 -2.53 -7.62 9.01
N HIS A 119 -2.78 -6.41 9.51
CA HIS A 119 -4.04 -6.04 10.15
C HIS A 119 -5.25 -6.20 9.21
N LEU A 120 -5.11 -5.79 7.95
CA LEU A 120 -6.15 -5.90 6.94
C LEU A 120 -6.21 -7.28 6.26
N ARG A 121 -5.33 -8.21 6.64
CA ARG A 121 -5.15 -9.51 5.97
C ARG A 121 -4.95 -9.33 4.46
N ALA A 122 -4.17 -8.34 4.11
CA ALA A 122 -3.94 -7.86 2.75
C ALA A 122 -2.56 -8.28 2.24
N ARG A 123 -2.41 -8.28 0.92
CA ARG A 123 -1.11 -8.42 0.27
C ARG A 123 -0.36 -7.08 0.32
N LEU A 124 0.89 -7.11 0.74
CA LEU A 124 1.79 -5.96 0.66
C LEU A 124 2.37 -5.84 -0.75
N TYR A 125 2.33 -4.64 -1.30
CA TYR A 125 3.02 -4.27 -2.55
C TYR A 125 4.12 -3.28 -2.23
N THR A 126 5.34 -3.56 -2.67
CA THR A 126 6.51 -2.71 -2.45
C THR A 126 7.46 -2.75 -3.63
N THR A 127 8.30 -1.73 -3.75
CA THR A 127 9.46 -1.70 -4.66
C THR A 127 10.78 -1.95 -3.93
N ASP A 128 10.72 -2.16 -2.60
CA ASP A 128 11.88 -2.39 -1.74
C ASP A 128 12.09 -3.89 -1.51
N GLY A 129 13.23 -4.41 -1.99
CA GLY A 129 13.60 -5.81 -1.83
C GLY A 129 13.86 -6.22 -0.38
N VAL A 130 14.35 -5.30 0.46
CA VAL A 130 14.58 -5.56 1.88
C VAL A 130 13.25 -5.74 2.60
N LEU A 131 12.31 -4.82 2.38
CA LEU A 131 10.96 -4.94 2.94
C LEU A 131 10.24 -6.20 2.43
N ALA A 132 10.33 -6.51 1.13
CA ALA A 132 9.72 -7.71 0.58
C ALA A 132 10.27 -9.00 1.21
N THR A 133 11.58 -9.07 1.41
CA THR A 133 12.24 -10.21 2.05
C THR A 133 11.79 -10.37 3.49
N ALA A 134 11.79 -9.28 4.27
CA ALA A 134 11.36 -9.27 5.66
C ALA A 134 9.88 -9.67 5.79
N ALA A 135 9.00 -9.11 4.97
CA ALA A 135 7.58 -9.41 4.97
C ALA A 135 7.31 -10.90 4.72
N ARG A 136 7.98 -11.49 3.74
CA ARG A 136 7.85 -12.92 3.42
C ARG A 136 8.34 -13.82 4.54
N ARG A 137 9.47 -13.47 5.20
CA ARG A 137 9.97 -14.19 6.38
C ARG A 137 8.99 -14.13 7.55
N HIS A 138 8.26 -13.04 7.67
CA HIS A 138 7.20 -12.88 8.69
C HIS A 138 5.89 -13.60 8.31
N GLY A 139 5.83 -14.23 7.14
CA GLY A 139 4.65 -14.93 6.66
C GLY A 139 3.60 -14.04 5.99
N LEU A 140 3.95 -12.80 5.69
CA LEU A 140 3.08 -11.85 5.01
C LEU A 140 3.13 -12.05 3.49
N ALA A 141 1.96 -12.15 2.85
CA ALA A 141 1.88 -12.16 1.40
C ALA A 141 2.41 -10.83 0.83
N CYS A 142 3.44 -10.89 0.01
CA CYS A 142 4.11 -9.71 -0.52
C CYS A 142 4.48 -9.87 -1.99
N THR A 143 4.25 -8.82 -2.77
CA THR A 143 4.67 -8.69 -4.15
C THR A 143 5.69 -7.56 -4.29
N LEU A 144 6.87 -7.89 -4.79
CA LEU A 144 7.91 -6.94 -5.18
C LEU A 144 7.65 -6.50 -6.63
N LEU A 145 7.50 -5.20 -6.85
CA LEU A 145 7.28 -4.58 -8.16
C LEU A 145 8.58 -4.24 -8.89
#